data_4090e932fd347381d1b283fb660f9459
#
_entry.id   4090e932fd347381d1b283fb660f9459
#
_cell.length_a   1.000
_cell.length_b   1.000
_cell.length_c   1.000
_cell.angle_alpha   90.00
_cell.angle_beta   90.00
_cell.angle_gamma   90.00
#
_symmetry.space_group_name_H-M   'P 1'
#
loop_
_entity.id
_entity.type
_entity.pdbx_description
1 polymer ?
#
loop_
_entity_poly.entity_id
_entity_poly.type
_entity_poly.pdbx_seq_one_letter_code
_entity_poly.pdbx_strand_id
1 'polypeptide(L)'
;MIRRLPSTDPLRPGRLLRLRGAVDRIFTGLASGSILLIALALVVVLAPMLWRGATAVLFRGTVEFRLMQMQKFGRGNRADLAVELVQVAEVRQPVYGMLDRFSRGIATDDLEEEARRLYREFGKQLDRRDTPAQERTELRSLAKHLRDDFTEAVESTDKAAAREALGRVLRHADDPRLKGTVAEGFFRMARDYGHIVDTVDLSRRAEYAKALGEVRDAIRALFGPRPGEPRPPLVMDQYGATRWDMAERQLARLLTAEKWVEVQPGQPLQRIEVPREQQFAGTDLVPLFPFVRERAVEMLDPRLTFYWQYFIDDSLSGHYFGGVGPEILGTLLITVLAILFALPLGVVSAAYLVECAGDGRVVRLIRTCINTLAGVPSIVFGLFGLAFFVIFLLPKFGFPQGASILAGALTLGLLVLPIIIRASEEAIRSVPPTYKEAALALGASRLRCFVTVTLPAALPGILTGVILSVSRAAGETAPILFTAAVAIGSTAWPPWSAVTKPTCTLAYSSYHIAVGDRLAALVPHNQYGMVMTLILLVLILNIAAILVRSRVAKRLRGQ
;
A
#
# COMPACT_ATOMS: atom_id res chain seq x y z
N MET A 1 25.49 62.52 71.58
CA MET A 1 26.13 61.52 70.67
C MET A 1 25.03 60.61 70.16
N ILE A 2 24.39 61.00 69.02
CA ILE A 2 23.24 60.31 68.46
C ILE A 2 23.79 59.35 67.35
N ARG A 3 23.76 58.06 67.62
CA ARG A 3 24.10 57.01 66.62
C ARG A 3 23.03 56.97 65.51
N ARG A 4 23.40 57.40 64.31
CA ARG A 4 22.56 57.17 63.09
C ARG A 4 22.51 55.71 62.81
N LEU A 5 21.30 55.11 62.83
CA LEU A 5 21.00 53.80 62.31
C LEU A 5 21.19 53.83 60.81
N PRO A 6 21.77 52.78 60.21
CA PRO A 6 21.92 52.65 58.75
C PRO A 6 20.54 52.59 58.09
N SER A 7 20.26 53.48 57.15
CA SER A 7 19.09 53.42 56.28
C SER A 7 19.11 52.15 55.41
N THR A 8 18.35 51.18 55.79
CA THR A 8 18.08 50.03 54.91
C THR A 8 17.12 50.52 53.82
N ASP A 9 17.68 50.70 52.64
CA ASP A 9 16.93 51.03 51.40
C ASP A 9 15.93 49.91 51.11
N PRO A 10 14.59 50.10 51.25
CA PRO A 10 13.60 49.04 51.16
C PRO A 10 13.39 48.48 49.71
N LEU A 11 14.10 49.10 48.74
CA LEU A 11 13.95 48.80 47.33
C LEU A 11 15.03 47.85 46.73
N ARG A 12 16.02 47.44 47.54
CA ARG A 12 17.00 46.44 47.07
C ARG A 12 16.48 45.03 47.38
N PRO A 13 16.06 44.24 46.36
CA PRO A 13 15.63 42.87 46.60
C PRO A 13 16.76 42.08 47.23
N GLY A 14 16.52 41.53 48.44
CA GLY A 14 17.49 40.75 49.19
C GLY A 14 18.04 39.57 48.32
N ARG A 15 19.25 39.09 48.62
CA ARG A 15 19.91 37.98 47.89
C ARG A 15 18.98 36.81 47.64
N LEU A 16 18.11 36.46 48.59
CA LEU A 16 17.12 35.37 48.49
C LEU A 16 16.04 35.62 47.42
N LEU A 17 15.59 36.86 47.26
CA LEU A 17 14.61 37.26 46.24
C LEU A 17 15.23 37.19 44.82
N ARG A 18 16.50 37.60 44.68
CA ARG A 18 17.24 37.49 43.41
C ARG A 18 17.49 36.02 43.04
N LEU A 19 17.81 35.18 44.03
CA LEU A 19 18.01 33.73 43.82
C LEU A 19 16.71 33.06 43.42
N ARG A 20 15.59 33.37 44.08
CA ARG A 20 14.26 32.85 43.70
C ARG A 20 13.86 33.27 42.29
N GLY A 21 14.07 34.56 41.94
CA GLY A 21 13.79 35.03 40.59
C GLY A 21 14.73 34.49 39.51
N ALA A 22 15.95 34.05 39.86
CA ALA A 22 16.85 33.34 38.96
C ALA A 22 16.39 31.87 38.75
N VAL A 23 16.02 31.18 39.84
CA VAL A 23 15.48 29.83 39.80
C VAL A 23 14.18 29.78 39.00
N ASP A 24 13.29 30.75 39.20
CA ASP A 24 12.01 30.85 38.46
C ASP A 24 12.24 31.06 36.96
N ARG A 25 13.20 31.89 36.57
CA ARG A 25 13.59 32.09 35.16
C ARG A 25 14.22 30.83 34.54
N ILE A 26 15.08 30.13 35.29
CA ILE A 26 15.66 28.86 34.85
C ILE A 26 14.57 27.82 34.68
N PHE A 27 13.66 27.68 35.64
CA PHE A 27 12.53 26.75 35.58
C PHE A 27 11.61 27.06 34.38
N THR A 28 11.25 28.34 34.18
CA THR A 28 10.45 28.76 33.03
C THR A 28 11.19 28.50 31.71
N GLY A 29 12.50 28.75 31.66
CA GLY A 29 13.35 28.46 30.50
C GLY A 29 13.43 26.97 30.18
N LEU A 30 13.59 26.11 31.19
CA LEU A 30 13.59 24.66 31.05
C LEU A 30 12.22 24.15 30.60
N ALA A 31 11.13 24.66 31.20
CA ALA A 31 9.77 24.28 30.78
C ALA A 31 9.48 24.67 29.32
N SER A 32 9.85 25.91 28.93
CA SER A 32 9.71 26.38 27.55
C SER A 32 10.59 25.56 26.57
N GLY A 33 11.83 25.26 26.99
CA GLY A 33 12.75 24.41 26.22
C GLY A 33 12.22 22.98 26.03
N SER A 34 11.60 22.42 27.07
CA SER A 34 10.96 21.09 27.02
C SER A 34 9.79 21.05 26.05
N ILE A 35 8.93 22.08 26.06
CA ILE A 35 7.81 22.20 25.11
C ILE A 35 8.34 22.33 23.67
N LEU A 36 9.37 23.15 23.45
CA LEU A 36 9.99 23.30 22.13
C LEU A 36 10.60 21.99 21.63
N LEU A 37 11.27 21.25 22.52
CA LEU A 37 11.89 19.96 22.18
C LEU A 37 10.82 18.93 21.79
N ILE A 38 9.72 18.85 22.52
CA ILE A 38 8.60 17.96 22.20
C ILE A 38 7.98 18.35 20.85
N ALA A 39 7.76 19.65 20.61
CA ALA A 39 7.23 20.15 19.35
C ALA A 39 8.17 19.84 18.18
N LEU A 40 9.48 20.01 18.36
CA LEU A 40 10.49 19.69 17.36
C LEU A 40 10.51 18.17 17.07
N ALA A 41 10.50 17.34 18.10
CA ALA A 41 10.47 15.90 17.95
C ALA A 41 9.21 15.44 17.18
N LEU A 42 8.06 16.03 17.47
CA LEU A 42 6.81 15.77 16.77
C LEU A 42 6.92 16.16 15.28
N VAL A 43 7.48 17.31 14.97
CA VAL A 43 7.69 17.75 13.58
C VAL A 43 8.64 16.82 12.85
N VAL A 44 9.76 16.44 13.47
CA VAL A 44 10.76 15.52 12.86
C VAL A 44 10.14 14.17 12.53
N VAL A 45 9.21 13.68 13.33
CA VAL A 45 8.52 12.38 13.07
C VAL A 45 7.39 12.54 12.06
N LEU A 46 6.54 13.57 12.22
CA LEU A 46 5.32 13.70 11.39
C LEU A 46 5.59 14.28 10.00
N ALA A 47 6.53 15.24 9.86
CA ALA A 47 6.75 15.90 8.58
C ALA A 47 7.18 14.93 7.46
N PRO A 48 8.12 13.97 7.66
CA PRO A 48 8.43 12.98 6.65
C PRO A 48 7.26 12.05 6.31
N MET A 49 6.44 11.70 7.31
CA MET A 49 5.27 10.85 7.10
C MET A 49 4.21 11.56 6.26
N LEU A 50 3.92 12.83 6.57
CA LEU A 50 2.98 13.65 5.81
C LEU A 50 3.49 13.93 4.40
N TRP A 51 4.79 14.24 4.26
CA TRP A 51 5.41 14.46 2.95
C TRP A 51 5.31 13.22 2.05
N ARG A 52 5.72 12.06 2.57
CA ARG A 52 5.59 10.80 1.84
C ARG A 52 4.13 10.42 1.60
N GLY A 53 3.24 10.69 2.56
CA GLY A 53 1.81 10.47 2.42
C GLY A 53 1.19 11.33 1.32
N ALA A 54 1.61 12.59 1.19
CA ALA A 54 1.14 13.50 0.15
C ALA A 54 1.43 12.98 -1.26
N THR A 55 2.46 12.14 -1.43
CA THR A 55 2.73 11.49 -2.72
C THR A 55 1.65 10.50 -3.14
N ALA A 56 0.77 10.04 -2.24
CA ALA A 56 -0.40 9.24 -2.63
C ALA A 56 -1.42 10.04 -3.45
N VAL A 57 -1.48 11.37 -3.21
CA VAL A 57 -2.44 12.29 -3.84
C VAL A 57 -1.80 13.10 -4.97
N LEU A 58 -0.54 13.52 -4.79
CA LEU A 58 0.19 14.34 -5.76
C LEU A 58 1.42 13.58 -6.25
N PHE A 59 1.40 13.13 -7.50
CA PHE A 59 2.47 12.35 -8.11
C PHE A 59 2.53 12.51 -9.63
N ARG A 60 3.52 11.91 -10.27
CA ARG A 60 3.59 11.83 -11.73
C ARG A 60 2.97 10.51 -12.18
N GLY A 61 1.73 10.57 -12.70
CA GLY A 61 0.99 9.43 -13.24
C GLY A 61 1.42 9.11 -14.67
N THR A 62 1.63 7.83 -14.97
CA THR A 62 1.97 7.35 -16.31
C THR A 62 0.73 7.16 -17.17
N VAL A 63 0.90 6.79 -18.44
CA VAL A 63 -0.23 6.41 -19.30
C VAL A 63 -1.01 5.22 -18.74
N GLU A 64 -0.35 4.28 -18.07
CA GLU A 64 -1.00 3.13 -17.42
C GLU A 64 -1.92 3.56 -16.27
N PHE A 65 -1.56 4.63 -15.53
CA PHE A 65 -2.44 5.21 -14.52
C PHE A 65 -3.73 5.73 -15.17
N ARG A 66 -3.62 6.50 -16.26
CA ARG A 66 -4.77 7.06 -16.98
C ARG A 66 -5.65 5.95 -17.57
N LEU A 67 -5.03 4.89 -18.10
CA LEU A 67 -5.72 3.71 -18.59
C LEU A 67 -6.52 2.99 -17.49
N MET A 68 -5.91 2.79 -16.32
CA MET A 68 -6.60 2.21 -15.16
C MET A 68 -7.75 3.09 -14.67
N GLN A 69 -7.56 4.42 -14.59
CA GLN A 69 -8.60 5.37 -14.20
C GLN A 69 -9.82 5.27 -15.14
N MET A 70 -9.57 5.20 -16.45
CA MET A 70 -10.62 5.03 -17.43
C MET A 70 -11.35 3.69 -17.30
N GLN A 71 -10.59 2.59 -17.14
CA GLN A 71 -11.18 1.25 -17.15
C GLN A 71 -11.89 0.88 -15.85
N LYS A 72 -11.36 1.33 -14.69
CA LYS A 72 -11.90 0.95 -13.38
C LYS A 72 -12.92 1.93 -12.84
N PHE A 73 -12.75 3.23 -13.13
CA PHE A 73 -13.59 4.29 -12.60
C PHE A 73 -14.33 5.12 -13.68
N GLY A 74 -14.10 4.83 -14.98
CA GLY A 74 -14.74 5.54 -16.08
C GLY A 74 -14.34 7.01 -16.21
N ARG A 75 -13.15 7.40 -15.70
CA ARG A 75 -12.69 8.79 -15.62
C ARG A 75 -11.61 9.09 -16.63
N GLY A 76 -11.65 10.30 -17.18
CA GLY A 76 -10.70 10.79 -18.18
C GLY A 76 -11.32 11.01 -19.55
N ASN A 77 -10.54 11.54 -20.51
CA ASN A 77 -10.96 11.69 -21.89
C ASN A 77 -10.54 10.45 -22.70
N ARG A 78 -11.50 9.69 -23.18
CA ARG A 78 -11.27 8.45 -23.93
C ARG A 78 -10.58 8.68 -25.26
N ALA A 79 -10.86 9.81 -25.93
CA ALA A 79 -10.29 10.13 -27.24
C ALA A 79 -8.80 10.49 -27.10
N ASP A 80 -8.46 11.35 -26.13
CA ASP A 80 -7.08 11.76 -25.86
C ASP A 80 -6.23 10.54 -25.43
N LEU A 81 -6.79 9.69 -24.54
CA LEU A 81 -6.12 8.49 -24.09
C LEU A 81 -5.85 7.49 -25.23
N ALA A 82 -6.78 7.37 -26.18
CA ALA A 82 -6.58 6.51 -27.34
C ALA A 82 -5.39 6.97 -28.21
N VAL A 83 -5.24 8.27 -28.42
CA VAL A 83 -4.10 8.85 -29.12
C VAL A 83 -2.78 8.62 -28.36
N GLU A 84 -2.78 8.88 -27.05
CA GLU A 84 -1.60 8.64 -26.19
C GLU A 84 -1.15 7.17 -26.24
N LEU A 85 -2.08 6.22 -26.18
CA LEU A 85 -1.77 4.80 -26.23
C LEU A 85 -1.14 4.38 -27.55
N VAL A 86 -1.58 4.96 -28.68
CA VAL A 86 -0.98 4.69 -30.00
C VAL A 86 0.45 5.22 -30.04
N GLN A 87 0.68 6.48 -29.63
CA GLN A 87 2.00 7.08 -29.60
C GLN A 87 2.98 6.29 -28.74
N VAL A 88 2.55 5.91 -27.53
CA VAL A 88 3.35 5.10 -26.60
C VAL A 88 3.64 3.71 -27.17
N ALA A 89 2.68 3.07 -27.84
CA ALA A 89 2.86 1.76 -28.46
C ALA A 89 3.91 1.80 -29.58
N GLU A 90 3.92 2.85 -30.40
CA GLU A 90 4.94 3.04 -31.46
C GLU A 90 6.35 3.14 -30.86
N VAL A 91 6.53 3.91 -29.77
CA VAL A 91 7.83 4.07 -29.11
C VAL A 91 8.28 2.76 -28.43
N ARG A 92 7.35 1.93 -27.95
CA ARG A 92 7.65 0.62 -27.30
C ARG A 92 7.91 -0.50 -28.30
N GLN A 93 7.44 -0.41 -29.54
CA GLN A 93 7.54 -1.49 -30.53
C GLN A 93 8.97 -1.97 -30.78
N PRO A 94 10.02 -1.12 -30.88
CA PRO A 94 11.40 -1.57 -31.05
C PRO A 94 11.89 -2.47 -29.91
N VAL A 95 11.44 -2.23 -28.66
CA VAL A 95 11.78 -3.06 -27.49
C VAL A 95 11.29 -4.49 -27.69
N TYR A 96 10.03 -4.65 -28.07
CA TYR A 96 9.47 -5.98 -28.34
C TYR A 96 10.14 -6.66 -29.54
N GLY A 97 10.49 -5.87 -30.56
CA GLY A 97 11.23 -6.38 -31.72
C GLY A 97 12.63 -6.91 -31.38
N MET A 98 13.37 -6.22 -30.49
CA MET A 98 14.68 -6.69 -30.01
C MET A 98 14.55 -7.96 -29.17
N LEU A 99 13.56 -8.00 -28.27
CA LEU A 99 13.28 -9.19 -27.45
C LEU A 99 12.92 -10.41 -28.30
N ASP A 100 12.07 -10.23 -29.33
CA ASP A 100 11.64 -11.32 -30.19
C ASP A 100 12.76 -11.88 -31.05
N ARG A 101 13.61 -11.01 -31.59
CA ARG A 101 14.79 -11.46 -32.35
C ARG A 101 15.72 -12.28 -31.49
N PHE A 102 16.07 -11.78 -30.32
CA PHE A 102 16.96 -12.47 -29.40
C PHE A 102 16.34 -13.77 -28.86
N SER A 103 15.04 -13.75 -28.53
CA SER A 103 14.31 -14.93 -28.05
C SER A 103 14.32 -16.08 -29.06
N ARG A 104 14.12 -15.79 -30.35
CA ARG A 104 14.15 -16.81 -31.41
C ARG A 104 15.49 -17.54 -31.49
N GLY A 105 16.59 -16.89 -31.09
CA GLY A 105 17.91 -17.53 -31.04
C GLY A 105 18.19 -18.40 -29.83
N ILE A 106 17.40 -18.23 -28.79
CA ILE A 106 17.60 -18.92 -27.50
C ILE A 106 16.56 -20.01 -27.28
N ALA A 107 15.31 -19.83 -27.75
CA ALA A 107 14.22 -20.77 -27.65
C ALA A 107 14.35 -21.85 -28.74
N THR A 108 15.17 -22.87 -28.47
CA THR A 108 15.43 -23.97 -29.39
C THR A 108 14.18 -24.80 -29.69
N ASP A 109 13.32 -25.00 -28.69
CA ASP A 109 12.10 -25.81 -28.82
C ASP A 109 11.14 -25.25 -29.90
N ASP A 110 10.99 -23.92 -29.96
CA ASP A 110 10.14 -23.24 -30.96
C ASP A 110 10.69 -23.43 -32.39
N LEU A 111 12.03 -23.34 -32.54
CA LEU A 111 12.70 -23.55 -33.83
C LEU A 111 12.61 -24.98 -34.31
N GLU A 112 12.76 -25.96 -33.42
CA GLU A 112 12.58 -27.37 -33.74
C GLU A 112 11.13 -27.69 -34.12
N GLU A 113 10.16 -27.13 -33.39
CA GLU A 113 8.74 -27.33 -33.71
C GLU A 113 8.38 -26.71 -35.05
N GLU A 114 8.93 -25.53 -35.38
CA GLU A 114 8.75 -24.91 -36.68
C GLU A 114 9.39 -25.74 -37.80
N ALA A 115 10.59 -26.28 -37.59
CA ALA A 115 11.23 -27.18 -38.55
C ALA A 115 10.39 -28.44 -38.77
N ARG A 116 9.85 -29.06 -37.72
CA ARG A 116 8.94 -30.21 -37.79
C ARG A 116 7.63 -29.84 -38.51
N ARG A 117 7.11 -28.64 -38.33
CA ARG A 117 5.91 -28.13 -39.01
C ARG A 117 6.16 -28.00 -40.50
N LEU A 118 7.25 -27.32 -40.89
CA LEU A 118 7.63 -27.15 -42.30
C LEU A 118 7.79 -28.47 -43.01
N TYR A 119 8.43 -29.47 -42.39
CA TYR A 119 8.55 -30.80 -42.92
C TYR A 119 7.18 -31.46 -43.17
N ARG A 120 6.26 -31.39 -42.23
CA ARG A 120 4.90 -31.96 -42.38
C ARG A 120 4.10 -31.25 -43.46
N GLU A 121 4.18 -29.91 -43.52
CA GLU A 121 3.47 -29.11 -44.53
C GLU A 121 4.02 -29.35 -45.94
N PHE A 122 5.34 -29.44 -46.06
CA PHE A 122 5.95 -29.82 -47.33
C PHE A 122 5.54 -31.20 -47.82
N GLY A 123 5.48 -32.18 -46.93
CA GLY A 123 4.94 -33.52 -47.25
C GLY A 123 3.52 -33.45 -47.79
N LYS A 124 2.63 -32.68 -47.16
CA LYS A 124 1.26 -32.44 -47.63
C LYS A 124 1.21 -31.72 -48.99
N GLN A 125 2.14 -30.77 -49.22
CA GLN A 125 2.24 -30.07 -50.49
C GLN A 125 2.66 -31.00 -51.63
N LEU A 126 3.61 -31.93 -51.39
CA LEU A 126 4.03 -32.94 -52.34
C LEU A 126 2.92 -33.94 -52.68
N ASP A 127 2.08 -34.30 -51.72
CA ASP A 127 0.93 -35.21 -51.93
C ASP A 127 -0.17 -34.56 -52.80
N ARG A 128 -0.24 -33.25 -52.83
CA ARG A 128 -1.21 -32.50 -53.68
C ARG A 128 -0.69 -32.17 -55.07
N ARG A 129 0.64 -32.25 -55.31
CA ARG A 129 1.26 -32.03 -56.60
C ARG A 129 1.30 -33.35 -57.35
N ASP A 130 1.08 -33.33 -58.66
CA ASP A 130 1.21 -34.46 -59.55
C ASP A 130 2.70 -34.74 -59.86
N THR A 131 3.43 -35.14 -58.81
CA THR A 131 4.89 -35.38 -58.87
C THR A 131 5.12 -36.90 -58.97
N PRO A 132 6.05 -37.38 -59.88
CA PRO A 132 6.41 -38.79 -59.99
C PRO A 132 6.80 -39.39 -58.65
N ALA A 133 6.43 -40.66 -58.41
CA ALA A 133 6.61 -41.34 -57.11
C ALA A 133 8.08 -41.38 -56.66
N GLN A 134 9.01 -41.52 -57.60
CA GLN A 134 10.44 -41.54 -57.31
C GLN A 134 10.94 -40.18 -56.88
N GLU A 135 10.60 -39.12 -57.59
CA GLU A 135 10.95 -37.75 -57.29
C GLU A 135 10.32 -37.31 -55.95
N ARG A 136 9.09 -37.70 -55.68
CA ARG A 136 8.41 -37.44 -54.39
C ARG A 136 9.18 -38.06 -53.20
N THR A 137 9.71 -39.29 -53.38
CA THR A 137 10.50 -39.94 -52.33
C THR A 137 11.83 -39.23 -52.11
N GLU A 138 12.49 -38.84 -53.18
CA GLU A 138 13.75 -38.04 -53.11
C GLU A 138 13.55 -36.70 -52.42
N LEU A 139 12.50 -35.95 -52.76
CA LEU A 139 12.21 -34.65 -52.18
C LEU A 139 11.81 -34.78 -50.69
N ARG A 140 11.10 -35.83 -50.30
CA ARG A 140 10.81 -36.14 -48.86
C ARG A 140 12.08 -36.46 -48.08
N SER A 141 12.99 -37.24 -48.69
CA SER A 141 14.28 -37.57 -48.07
C SER A 141 15.12 -36.31 -47.92
N LEU A 142 15.16 -35.46 -48.93
CA LEU A 142 15.87 -34.17 -48.89
C LEU A 142 15.31 -33.27 -47.79
N ALA A 143 13.99 -33.08 -47.73
CA ALA A 143 13.34 -32.29 -46.67
C ALA A 143 13.58 -32.87 -45.27
N LYS A 144 13.69 -34.18 -45.14
CA LYS A 144 14.08 -34.81 -43.88
C LYS A 144 15.50 -34.43 -43.47
N HIS A 145 16.46 -34.51 -44.44
CA HIS A 145 17.84 -34.07 -44.16
C HIS A 145 17.91 -32.58 -43.79
N LEU A 146 17.18 -31.71 -44.48
CA LEU A 146 17.13 -30.29 -44.18
C LEU A 146 16.61 -30.04 -42.75
N ARG A 147 15.58 -30.78 -42.32
CA ARG A 147 15.07 -30.72 -40.94
C ARG A 147 16.11 -31.21 -39.95
N ASP A 148 16.71 -32.39 -40.21
CA ASP A 148 17.63 -33.04 -39.28
C ASP A 148 18.93 -32.22 -39.12
N ASP A 149 19.51 -31.70 -40.22
CA ASP A 149 20.66 -30.79 -40.22
C ASP A 149 20.33 -29.48 -39.49
N PHE A 150 19.13 -28.91 -39.69
CA PHE A 150 18.72 -27.73 -38.97
C PHE A 150 18.55 -28.01 -37.48
N THR A 151 17.96 -29.13 -37.09
CA THR A 151 17.81 -29.54 -35.70
C THR A 151 19.17 -29.76 -35.03
N GLU A 152 20.12 -30.41 -35.73
CA GLU A 152 21.52 -30.54 -35.26
C GLU A 152 22.18 -29.19 -35.00
N ALA A 153 21.97 -28.22 -35.91
CA ALA A 153 22.49 -26.86 -35.73
C ALA A 153 21.90 -26.16 -34.49
N VAL A 154 20.59 -26.35 -34.27
CA VAL A 154 19.87 -25.73 -33.14
C VAL A 154 20.25 -26.35 -31.80
N GLU A 155 20.43 -27.69 -31.75
CA GLU A 155 20.84 -28.41 -30.53
C GLU A 155 22.34 -28.18 -30.17
N SER A 156 23.17 -27.85 -31.17
CA SER A 156 24.61 -27.66 -30.97
C SER A 156 24.94 -26.57 -29.96
N THR A 157 25.89 -26.84 -29.07
CA THR A 157 26.51 -25.85 -28.16
C THR A 157 27.82 -25.29 -28.72
N ASP A 158 28.35 -25.92 -29.79
CA ASP A 158 29.57 -25.43 -30.47
C ASP A 158 29.20 -24.62 -31.71
N LYS A 159 29.76 -23.42 -31.80
CA LYS A 159 29.55 -22.47 -32.88
C LYS A 159 30.04 -22.98 -34.26
N ALA A 160 31.14 -23.72 -34.27
CA ALA A 160 31.68 -24.27 -35.50
C ALA A 160 30.79 -25.42 -36.05
N ALA A 161 30.35 -26.31 -35.18
CA ALA A 161 29.43 -27.41 -35.53
C ALA A 161 28.06 -26.85 -36.01
N ALA A 162 27.51 -25.86 -35.30
CA ALA A 162 26.25 -25.22 -35.70
C ALA A 162 26.35 -24.57 -37.09
N ARG A 163 27.46 -23.86 -37.39
CA ARG A 163 27.71 -23.25 -38.73
C ARG A 163 27.83 -24.30 -39.80
N GLU A 164 28.51 -25.42 -39.54
CA GLU A 164 28.65 -26.50 -40.48
C GLU A 164 27.30 -27.12 -40.82
N ALA A 165 26.48 -27.42 -39.83
CA ALA A 165 25.15 -27.94 -40.02
C ALA A 165 24.24 -26.98 -40.81
N LEU A 166 24.23 -25.67 -40.46
CA LEU A 166 23.53 -24.66 -41.26
C LEU A 166 24.05 -24.54 -42.68
N GLY A 167 25.36 -24.70 -42.88
CA GLY A 167 25.97 -24.73 -44.22
C GLY A 167 25.47 -25.92 -45.03
N ARG A 168 25.21 -27.09 -44.43
CA ARG A 168 24.58 -28.23 -45.07
C ARG A 168 23.16 -27.91 -45.56
N VAL A 169 22.36 -27.25 -44.73
CA VAL A 169 21.01 -26.79 -45.10
C VAL A 169 21.06 -25.78 -46.26
N LEU A 170 21.93 -24.76 -46.19
CA LEU A 170 21.99 -23.69 -47.17
C LEU A 170 22.55 -24.12 -48.54
N ARG A 171 23.31 -25.23 -48.60
CA ARG A 171 23.79 -25.78 -49.90
C ARG A 171 22.66 -26.16 -50.86
N HIS A 172 21.47 -26.44 -50.33
CA HIS A 172 20.29 -26.79 -51.11
C HIS A 172 19.37 -25.61 -51.42
N ALA A 173 19.76 -24.35 -51.04
CA ALA A 173 18.93 -23.16 -51.21
C ALA A 173 18.67 -22.79 -52.70
N ASP A 174 19.55 -23.20 -53.57
CA ASP A 174 19.43 -22.94 -55.03
C ASP A 174 18.79 -24.08 -55.82
N ASP A 175 18.35 -25.20 -55.15
CA ASP A 175 17.67 -26.31 -55.82
C ASP A 175 16.34 -25.82 -56.43
N PRO A 176 16.19 -25.85 -57.76
CA PRO A 176 14.99 -25.33 -58.44
C PRO A 176 13.72 -26.09 -58.06
N ARG A 177 13.85 -27.36 -57.61
CA ARG A 177 12.71 -28.20 -57.15
C ARG A 177 12.11 -27.74 -55.83
N LEU A 178 12.87 -27.02 -55.01
CA LEU A 178 12.44 -26.50 -53.72
C LEU A 178 11.93 -25.04 -53.81
N LYS A 179 12.26 -24.29 -54.87
CA LYS A 179 11.81 -22.93 -55.08
C LYS A 179 10.30 -22.82 -55.21
N GLY A 180 9.68 -21.86 -54.56
CA GLY A 180 8.21 -21.68 -54.49
C GLY A 180 7.49 -22.72 -53.66
N THR A 181 8.19 -23.50 -52.85
CA THR A 181 7.60 -24.48 -51.94
C THR A 181 7.73 -24.06 -50.47
N VAL A 182 6.98 -24.78 -49.59
CA VAL A 182 7.09 -24.59 -48.15
C VAL A 182 8.51 -24.85 -47.63
N ALA A 183 9.31 -25.68 -48.34
CA ALA A 183 10.71 -25.95 -47.99
C ALA A 183 11.64 -24.76 -48.03
N GLU A 184 11.32 -23.65 -48.75
CA GLU A 184 12.06 -22.42 -48.66
C GLU A 184 12.11 -21.84 -47.23
N GLY A 185 11.14 -22.22 -46.37
CA GLY A 185 11.13 -21.90 -44.96
C GLY A 185 12.39 -22.33 -44.22
N PHE A 186 12.95 -23.51 -44.56
CA PHE A 186 14.20 -23.99 -43.96
C PHE A 186 15.38 -23.09 -44.25
N PHE A 187 15.50 -22.59 -45.47
CA PHE A 187 16.62 -21.70 -45.88
C PHE A 187 16.51 -20.33 -45.21
N ARG A 188 15.30 -19.82 -45.01
CA ARG A 188 15.07 -18.60 -44.29
C ARG A 188 15.44 -18.77 -42.81
N MET A 189 14.92 -19.86 -42.16
CA MET A 189 15.27 -20.19 -40.79
C MET A 189 16.78 -20.37 -40.61
N ALA A 190 17.46 -21.05 -41.54
CA ALA A 190 18.90 -21.28 -41.48
C ALA A 190 19.70 -20.00 -41.59
N ARG A 191 19.26 -19.04 -42.40
CA ARG A 191 19.90 -17.71 -42.49
C ARG A 191 19.67 -16.90 -41.21
N ASP A 192 18.44 -16.86 -40.74
CA ASP A 192 18.06 -16.12 -39.53
C ASP A 192 18.78 -16.67 -38.28
N TYR A 193 18.86 -18.01 -38.18
CA TYR A 193 19.56 -18.65 -37.07
C TYR A 193 21.09 -18.53 -37.20
N GLY A 194 21.63 -18.55 -38.41
CA GLY A 194 23.06 -18.32 -38.69
C GLY A 194 23.53 -16.97 -38.16
N HIS A 195 22.73 -15.93 -38.34
CA HIS A 195 23.04 -14.61 -37.78
C HIS A 195 23.11 -14.61 -36.24
N ILE A 196 22.25 -15.41 -35.60
CA ILE A 196 22.24 -15.58 -34.17
C ILE A 196 23.46 -16.38 -33.66
N VAL A 197 23.81 -17.47 -34.36
CA VAL A 197 25.02 -18.25 -34.08
C VAL A 197 26.30 -17.38 -34.16
N ASP A 198 26.31 -16.33 -35.00
CA ASP A 198 27.44 -15.43 -35.09
C ASP A 198 27.54 -14.47 -33.89
N THR A 199 26.43 -14.06 -33.32
CA THR A 199 26.36 -13.03 -32.29
C THR A 199 26.22 -13.57 -30.86
N VAL A 200 25.71 -14.82 -30.68
CA VAL A 200 25.44 -15.41 -29.36
C VAL A 200 26.48 -16.48 -29.03
N ASP A 201 26.94 -16.55 -27.78
CA ASP A 201 27.70 -17.67 -27.26
C ASP A 201 26.75 -18.82 -26.90
N LEU A 202 26.73 -19.85 -27.76
CA LEU A 202 25.81 -20.99 -27.63
C LEU A 202 26.04 -21.80 -26.33
N SER A 203 27.26 -21.79 -25.78
CA SER A 203 27.58 -22.47 -24.53
C SER A 203 26.88 -21.86 -23.30
N ARG A 204 26.53 -20.58 -23.40
CA ARG A 204 25.86 -19.81 -22.33
C ARG A 204 24.34 -19.69 -22.54
N ARG A 205 23.75 -20.45 -23.46
CA ARG A 205 22.34 -20.36 -23.84
C ARG A 205 21.39 -20.43 -22.63
N ALA A 206 21.64 -21.35 -21.68
CA ALA A 206 20.80 -21.50 -20.49
C ALA A 206 20.87 -20.26 -19.57
N GLU A 207 22.05 -19.60 -19.46
CA GLU A 207 22.20 -18.35 -18.72
C GLU A 207 21.41 -17.22 -19.41
N TYR A 208 21.51 -17.12 -20.73
CA TYR A 208 20.76 -16.13 -21.50
C TYR A 208 19.24 -16.35 -21.40
N ALA A 209 18.76 -17.57 -21.42
CA ALA A 209 17.33 -17.88 -21.30
C ALA A 209 16.78 -17.42 -19.94
N LYS A 210 17.51 -17.69 -18.86
CA LYS A 210 17.15 -17.21 -17.51
C LYS A 210 17.18 -15.69 -17.44
N ALA A 211 18.26 -15.05 -17.88
CA ALA A 211 18.41 -13.61 -17.86
C ALA A 211 17.35 -12.90 -18.74
N LEU A 212 16.98 -13.49 -19.89
CA LEU A 212 15.91 -13.00 -20.76
C LEU A 212 14.54 -13.07 -20.06
N GLY A 213 14.27 -14.14 -19.31
CA GLY A 213 13.07 -14.23 -18.47
C GLY A 213 12.96 -13.05 -17.50
N GLU A 214 14.04 -12.74 -16.78
CA GLU A 214 14.08 -11.60 -15.86
C GLU A 214 13.88 -10.24 -16.58
N VAL A 215 14.46 -10.09 -17.77
CA VAL A 215 14.26 -8.89 -18.63
C VAL A 215 12.81 -8.76 -19.06
N ARG A 216 12.17 -9.86 -19.50
CA ARG A 216 10.75 -9.89 -19.88
C ARG A 216 9.85 -9.52 -18.70
N ASP A 217 10.11 -10.07 -17.52
CA ASP A 217 9.36 -9.77 -16.29
C ASP A 217 9.51 -8.29 -15.91
N ALA A 218 10.72 -7.72 -16.01
CA ALA A 218 10.95 -6.31 -15.74
C ALA A 218 10.24 -5.40 -16.77
N ILE A 219 10.26 -5.74 -18.05
CA ILE A 219 9.56 -5.00 -19.12
C ILE A 219 8.04 -5.12 -18.91
N ARG A 220 7.52 -6.30 -18.54
CA ARG A 220 6.11 -6.49 -18.23
C ARG A 220 5.68 -5.67 -17.01
N ALA A 221 6.52 -5.62 -15.98
CA ALA A 221 6.28 -4.79 -14.81
C ALA A 221 6.32 -3.28 -15.12
N LEU A 222 7.07 -2.87 -16.16
CA LEU A 222 7.21 -1.48 -16.58
C LEU A 222 6.07 -1.04 -17.53
N PHE A 223 5.75 -1.84 -18.55
CA PHE A 223 4.81 -1.48 -19.63
C PHE A 223 3.48 -2.24 -19.61
N GLY A 224 3.35 -3.24 -18.73
CA GLY A 224 2.20 -4.16 -18.73
C GLY A 224 2.33 -5.29 -19.76
N PRO A 225 1.24 -6.07 -19.96
CA PRO A 225 1.17 -7.13 -20.96
C PRO A 225 1.41 -6.58 -22.35
N ARG A 226 2.05 -7.39 -23.18
CA ARG A 226 2.28 -7.04 -24.59
C ARG A 226 0.95 -6.86 -25.34
N PRO A 227 0.87 -5.93 -26.32
CA PRO A 227 -0.30 -5.83 -27.18
C PRO A 227 -0.65 -7.18 -27.84
N GLY A 228 -1.90 -7.61 -27.66
CA GLY A 228 -2.37 -8.91 -28.16
C GLY A 228 -2.23 -10.11 -27.19
N GLU A 229 -1.51 -9.95 -26.08
CA GLU A 229 -1.51 -10.97 -25.01
C GLU A 229 -2.78 -10.90 -24.16
N PRO A 230 -3.26 -12.06 -23.64
CA PRO A 230 -4.37 -12.08 -22.70
C PRO A 230 -3.99 -11.35 -21.42
N ARG A 231 -4.91 -10.50 -20.91
CA ARG A 231 -4.68 -9.78 -19.66
C ARG A 231 -4.77 -10.72 -18.46
N PRO A 232 -3.78 -10.74 -17.56
CA PRO A 232 -3.85 -11.51 -16.33
C PRO A 232 -5.06 -11.13 -15.48
N PRO A 233 -5.59 -12.04 -14.64
CA PRO A 233 -6.76 -11.77 -13.79
C PRO A 233 -6.47 -10.79 -12.65
N LEU A 234 -5.22 -10.67 -12.20
CA LEU A 234 -4.83 -9.76 -11.13
C LEU A 234 -4.65 -8.35 -11.66
N VAL A 235 -5.26 -7.37 -10.99
CA VAL A 235 -5.20 -5.96 -11.39
C VAL A 235 -3.77 -5.44 -11.51
N MET A 236 -2.88 -5.86 -10.59
CA MET A 236 -1.46 -5.47 -10.63
C MET A 236 -0.75 -5.93 -11.91
N ASP A 237 -1.08 -7.14 -12.38
CA ASP A 237 -0.43 -7.74 -13.55
C ASP A 237 -1.07 -7.33 -14.89
N GLN A 238 -2.26 -6.68 -14.83
CA GLN A 238 -2.96 -6.17 -16.03
C GLN A 238 -2.32 -4.90 -16.61
N TYR A 239 -1.56 -4.18 -15.81
CA TYR A 239 -1.00 -2.86 -16.13
C TYR A 239 0.48 -2.83 -15.79
N GLY A 240 1.21 -1.94 -16.43
CA GLY A 240 2.58 -1.63 -16.07
C GLY A 240 2.67 -0.69 -14.87
N ALA A 241 3.80 -0.02 -14.75
CA ALA A 241 4.04 0.95 -13.71
C ALA A 241 3.11 2.16 -13.86
N THR A 242 2.13 2.29 -12.97
CA THR A 242 1.12 3.37 -13.00
C THR A 242 1.65 4.72 -12.52
N ARG A 243 2.79 4.72 -11.84
CA ARG A 243 3.43 5.90 -11.25
C ARG A 243 4.88 5.97 -11.68
N TRP A 244 5.40 7.19 -11.86
CA TRP A 244 6.77 7.38 -12.27
C TRP A 244 7.80 6.86 -11.25
N ASP A 245 7.54 7.04 -9.95
CA ASP A 245 8.39 6.51 -8.88
C ASP A 245 8.44 4.96 -8.86
N MET A 246 7.37 4.30 -9.29
CA MET A 246 7.36 2.84 -9.52
C MET A 246 8.12 2.49 -10.80
N ALA A 247 7.91 3.27 -11.86
CA ALA A 247 8.59 3.08 -13.14
C ALA A 247 10.12 3.20 -13.00
N GLU A 248 10.61 4.18 -12.25
CA GLU A 248 12.05 4.34 -11.96
C GLU A 248 12.63 3.11 -11.26
N ARG A 249 11.91 2.52 -10.30
CA ARG A 249 12.35 1.27 -9.65
C ARG A 249 12.36 0.07 -10.60
N GLN A 250 11.34 -0.05 -11.46
CA GLN A 250 11.30 -1.14 -12.45
C GLN A 250 12.36 -0.93 -13.54
N LEU A 251 12.62 0.31 -13.93
CA LEU A 251 13.70 0.66 -14.85
C LEU A 251 15.07 0.31 -14.25
N ALA A 252 15.30 0.62 -12.98
CA ALA A 252 16.52 0.20 -12.29
C ALA A 252 16.67 -1.33 -12.29
N ARG A 253 15.61 -2.09 -12.00
CA ARG A 253 15.62 -3.57 -12.09
C ARG A 253 15.85 -4.11 -13.49
N LEU A 254 15.40 -3.40 -14.52
CA LEU A 254 15.69 -3.76 -15.90
C LEU A 254 17.16 -3.52 -16.24
N LEU A 255 17.74 -2.42 -15.78
CA LEU A 255 19.10 -2.00 -16.12
C LEU A 255 20.18 -2.65 -15.25
N THR A 256 19.85 -3.12 -14.05
CA THR A 256 20.80 -3.76 -13.12
C THR A 256 20.40 -5.21 -12.84
N ALA A 257 21.41 -6.05 -12.68
CA ALA A 257 21.26 -7.43 -12.25
C ALA A 257 21.99 -7.63 -10.93
N GLU A 258 21.40 -8.43 -10.06
CA GLU A 258 22.02 -8.81 -8.80
C GLU A 258 22.92 -10.04 -9.01
N LYS A 259 24.19 -9.93 -8.61
CA LYS A 259 25.13 -11.04 -8.66
C LYS A 259 25.72 -11.26 -7.28
N TRP A 260 25.67 -12.53 -6.84
CA TRP A 260 26.35 -12.94 -5.61
C TRP A 260 27.82 -13.25 -5.93
N VAL A 261 28.72 -12.53 -5.33
CA VAL A 261 30.16 -12.65 -5.57
C VAL A 261 30.87 -12.83 -4.23
N GLU A 262 31.81 -13.76 -4.22
CA GLU A 262 32.77 -13.90 -3.13
C GLU A 262 33.85 -12.81 -3.32
N VAL A 263 33.82 -11.79 -2.47
CA VAL A 263 34.76 -10.64 -2.57
C VAL A 263 36.16 -11.02 -2.08
N GLN A 264 36.25 -11.93 -1.10
CA GLN A 264 37.50 -12.50 -0.63
C GLN A 264 37.32 -14.00 -0.35
N PRO A 265 38.31 -14.85 -0.65
CA PRO A 265 38.20 -16.28 -0.40
C PRO A 265 37.85 -16.58 1.07
N GLY A 266 36.77 -17.33 1.30
CA GLY A 266 36.27 -17.70 2.63
C GLY A 266 35.36 -16.70 3.32
N GLN A 267 34.96 -15.59 2.66
CA GLN A 267 33.92 -14.67 3.16
C GLN A 267 32.56 -15.05 2.61
N PRO A 268 31.47 -14.70 3.33
CA PRO A 268 30.10 -14.87 2.82
C PRO A 268 29.92 -14.14 1.48
N LEU A 269 29.15 -14.75 0.57
CA LEU A 269 28.80 -14.15 -0.70
C LEU A 269 28.15 -12.77 -0.47
N GLN A 270 28.69 -11.75 -1.13
CA GLN A 270 28.12 -10.40 -1.12
C GLN A 270 27.31 -10.19 -2.39
N ARG A 271 26.16 -9.54 -2.23
CA ARG A 271 25.28 -9.13 -3.32
C ARG A 271 25.82 -7.84 -3.91
N ILE A 272 26.21 -7.87 -5.17
CA ILE A 272 26.63 -6.69 -5.92
C ILE A 272 25.65 -6.45 -7.09
N GLU A 273 25.41 -5.18 -7.39
CA GLU A 273 24.64 -4.78 -8.57
C GLU A 273 25.58 -4.56 -9.75
N VAL A 274 25.31 -5.23 -10.85
CA VAL A 274 26.07 -5.10 -12.08
C VAL A 274 25.14 -4.62 -13.22
N PRO A 275 25.62 -3.79 -14.17
CA PRO A 275 24.82 -3.45 -15.34
C PRO A 275 24.37 -4.71 -16.08
N ARG A 276 23.05 -4.85 -16.29
CA ARG A 276 22.49 -6.05 -16.94
C ARG A 276 22.97 -6.22 -18.38
N GLU A 277 23.29 -5.14 -19.09
CA GLU A 277 23.87 -5.22 -20.44
C GLU A 277 25.15 -6.04 -20.50
N GLN A 278 25.93 -6.13 -19.40
CA GLN A 278 27.11 -6.99 -19.32
C GLN A 278 26.78 -8.48 -19.38
N GLN A 279 25.59 -8.89 -18.93
CA GLN A 279 25.13 -10.28 -19.05
C GLN A 279 24.91 -10.68 -20.51
N PHE A 280 24.57 -9.69 -21.35
CA PHE A 280 24.29 -9.86 -22.79
C PHE A 280 25.42 -9.31 -23.68
N ALA A 281 26.60 -9.06 -23.13
CA ALA A 281 27.71 -8.51 -23.88
C ALA A 281 28.00 -9.35 -25.15
N GLY A 282 28.15 -8.66 -26.28
CA GLY A 282 28.37 -9.28 -27.59
C GLY A 282 27.11 -9.80 -28.27
N THR A 283 25.92 -9.59 -27.72
CA THR A 283 24.65 -10.02 -28.33
C THR A 283 23.83 -8.84 -28.88
N ASP A 284 22.88 -9.14 -29.77
CA ASP A 284 21.96 -8.16 -30.37
C ASP A 284 20.96 -7.55 -29.35
N LEU A 285 20.96 -8.02 -28.09
CA LEU A 285 20.09 -7.48 -27.04
C LEU A 285 20.70 -6.29 -26.31
N VAL A 286 22.01 -6.06 -26.38
CA VAL A 286 22.71 -4.95 -25.71
C VAL A 286 22.06 -3.59 -25.99
N PRO A 287 21.67 -3.23 -27.24
CA PRO A 287 21.06 -1.92 -27.55
C PRO A 287 19.73 -1.66 -26.83
N LEU A 288 19.04 -2.70 -26.32
CA LEU A 288 17.77 -2.56 -25.61
C LEU A 288 17.92 -1.70 -24.35
N PHE A 289 18.99 -1.89 -23.58
CA PHE A 289 19.18 -1.25 -22.28
C PHE A 289 19.36 0.28 -22.39
N PRO A 290 20.28 0.81 -23.21
CA PRO A 290 20.37 2.25 -23.42
C PRO A 290 19.09 2.81 -24.07
N PHE A 291 18.49 2.12 -25.04
CA PHE A 291 17.27 2.56 -25.69
C PHE A 291 16.10 2.77 -24.71
N VAL A 292 15.87 1.82 -23.79
CA VAL A 292 14.81 1.98 -22.76
C VAL A 292 15.18 3.07 -21.77
N ARG A 293 16.46 3.18 -21.36
CA ARG A 293 16.92 4.21 -20.43
C ARG A 293 16.66 5.62 -20.97
N GLU A 294 17.02 5.87 -22.22
CA GLU A 294 16.91 7.19 -22.84
C GLU A 294 15.45 7.58 -23.15
N ARG A 295 14.63 6.59 -23.54
CA ARG A 295 13.26 6.83 -23.98
C ARG A 295 12.18 6.45 -22.98
N ALA A 296 12.52 6.15 -21.73
CA ALA A 296 11.56 5.75 -20.69
C ALA A 296 10.45 6.79 -20.48
N VAL A 297 10.78 8.08 -20.55
CA VAL A 297 9.81 9.18 -20.42
C VAL A 297 8.80 9.17 -21.58
N GLU A 298 9.26 8.98 -22.82
CA GLU A 298 8.38 8.90 -24.01
C GLU A 298 7.51 7.64 -23.97
N MET A 299 8.06 6.52 -23.45
CA MET A 299 7.37 5.22 -23.34
C MET A 299 6.29 5.20 -22.27
N LEU A 300 6.34 6.07 -21.28
CA LEU A 300 5.44 6.06 -20.12
C LEU A 300 4.62 7.34 -19.99
N ASP A 301 4.99 8.42 -20.67
CA ASP A 301 4.34 9.74 -20.67
C ASP A 301 3.91 10.21 -19.25
N PRO A 302 4.87 10.42 -18.32
CA PRO A 302 4.54 10.78 -16.94
C PRO A 302 4.07 12.23 -16.86
N ARG A 303 2.84 12.46 -16.35
CA ARG A 303 2.25 13.78 -16.13
C ARG A 303 1.95 14.02 -14.66
N LEU A 304 2.12 15.27 -14.21
CA LEU A 304 1.74 15.64 -12.85
C LEU A 304 0.24 15.41 -12.65
N THR A 305 -0.10 14.60 -11.66
CA THR A 305 -1.46 14.14 -11.39
C THR A 305 -1.85 14.50 -9.97
N PHE A 306 -2.97 15.20 -9.79
CA PHE A 306 -3.59 15.46 -8.51
C PHE A 306 -4.79 14.51 -8.36
N TYR A 307 -4.60 13.43 -7.61
CA TYR A 307 -5.57 12.37 -7.39
C TYR A 307 -6.34 12.59 -6.08
N TRP A 308 -7.19 13.62 -6.02
CA TRP A 308 -8.01 13.90 -4.84
C TRP A 308 -9.05 12.80 -4.57
N GLN A 309 -9.45 12.05 -5.59
CA GLN A 309 -10.36 10.91 -5.49
C GLN A 309 -9.78 9.77 -4.64
N TYR A 310 -8.49 9.82 -4.31
CA TYR A 310 -7.83 8.93 -3.36
C TYR A 310 -8.62 8.78 -2.05
N PHE A 311 -9.31 9.83 -1.60
CA PHE A 311 -10.08 9.80 -0.36
C PHE A 311 -11.47 9.18 -0.49
N ILE A 312 -11.96 8.92 -1.69
CA ILE A 312 -13.32 8.41 -1.92
C ILE A 312 -13.37 7.13 -2.74
N ASP A 313 -12.34 6.82 -3.54
CA ASP A 313 -12.32 5.65 -4.39
C ASP A 313 -12.15 4.36 -3.57
N ASP A 314 -12.67 3.27 -4.10
CA ASP A 314 -12.47 1.94 -3.54
C ASP A 314 -11.00 1.50 -3.74
N SER A 315 -10.49 0.77 -2.76
CA SER A 315 -9.17 0.14 -2.82
C SER A 315 -9.25 -1.13 -3.67
N LEU A 316 -8.36 -1.25 -4.66
CA LEU A 316 -8.25 -2.47 -5.47
C LEU A 316 -7.26 -3.47 -4.86
N SER A 317 -7.29 -4.72 -5.35
CA SER A 317 -6.53 -5.84 -4.79
C SER A 317 -5.07 -5.49 -4.50
N GLY A 318 -4.60 -5.82 -3.29
CA GLY A 318 -3.23 -5.53 -2.85
C GLY A 318 -2.92 -4.06 -2.63
N HIS A 319 -3.91 -3.18 -2.59
CA HIS A 319 -3.74 -1.72 -2.51
C HIS A 319 -2.85 -1.13 -3.61
N TYR A 320 -2.72 -1.86 -4.72
CA TYR A 320 -1.90 -1.46 -5.85
C TYR A 320 -2.42 -0.20 -6.53
N PHE A 321 -3.75 -0.04 -6.56
CA PHE A 321 -4.45 1.09 -7.17
C PHE A 321 -5.77 1.37 -6.46
N GLY A 322 -6.31 2.57 -6.66
CA GLY A 322 -7.55 3.03 -6.03
C GLY A 322 -7.27 3.98 -4.86
N GLY A 323 -8.29 4.20 -4.07
CA GLY A 323 -8.25 5.10 -2.93
C GLY A 323 -8.32 4.39 -1.59
N VAL A 324 -8.70 5.15 -0.57
CA VAL A 324 -8.87 4.71 0.82
C VAL A 324 -10.26 5.05 1.36
N GLY A 325 -11.23 5.22 0.47
CA GLY A 325 -12.62 5.57 0.83
C GLY A 325 -13.25 4.58 1.80
N PRO A 326 -13.22 3.26 1.52
CA PRO A 326 -13.74 2.25 2.43
C PRO A 326 -13.08 2.26 3.80
N GLU A 327 -11.76 2.48 3.86
CA GLU A 327 -10.97 2.55 5.09
C GLU A 327 -11.34 3.77 5.95
N ILE A 328 -11.58 4.92 5.31
CA ILE A 328 -12.07 6.13 5.97
C ILE A 328 -13.46 5.86 6.56
N LEU A 329 -14.37 5.33 5.75
CA LEU A 329 -15.74 5.06 6.19
C LEU A 329 -15.78 4.02 7.31
N GLY A 330 -15.01 2.94 7.21
CA GLY A 330 -14.92 1.91 8.25
C GLY A 330 -14.36 2.46 9.56
N THR A 331 -13.30 3.28 9.50
CA THR A 331 -12.73 3.94 10.68
C THR A 331 -13.75 4.87 11.35
N LEU A 332 -14.48 5.67 10.56
CA LEU A 332 -15.52 6.57 11.07
C LEU A 332 -16.66 5.80 11.72
N LEU A 333 -17.20 4.79 11.04
CA LEU A 333 -18.34 4.01 11.53
C LEU A 333 -18.02 3.31 12.85
N ILE A 334 -16.89 2.61 12.93
CA ILE A 334 -16.47 1.92 14.14
C ILE A 334 -16.26 2.92 15.28
N THR A 335 -15.58 4.05 15.01
CA THR A 335 -15.30 5.07 16.05
C THR A 335 -16.59 5.71 16.55
N VAL A 336 -17.49 6.12 15.67
CA VAL A 336 -18.76 6.75 16.05
C VAL A 336 -19.63 5.79 16.86
N LEU A 337 -19.75 4.53 16.41
CA LEU A 337 -20.54 3.52 17.14
C LEU A 337 -19.91 3.18 18.50
N ALA A 338 -18.59 3.10 18.60
CA ALA A 338 -17.89 2.86 19.86
C ALA A 338 -18.18 3.98 20.88
N ILE A 339 -18.13 5.24 20.44
CA ILE A 339 -18.44 6.37 21.31
C ILE A 339 -19.94 6.43 21.66
N LEU A 340 -20.81 6.15 20.71
CA LEU A 340 -22.27 6.10 20.93
C LEU A 340 -22.63 5.05 22.01
N PHE A 341 -21.92 3.93 22.05
CA PHE A 341 -22.05 2.91 23.08
C PHE A 341 -21.42 3.32 24.41
N ALA A 342 -20.17 3.80 24.39
CA ALA A 342 -19.38 4.05 25.58
C ALA A 342 -19.80 5.33 26.34
N LEU A 343 -20.26 6.37 25.63
CA LEU A 343 -20.59 7.66 26.23
C LEU A 343 -21.74 7.59 27.22
N PRO A 344 -22.94 7.04 26.88
CA PRO A 344 -24.04 6.99 27.83
C PRO A 344 -23.70 6.09 29.05
N LEU A 345 -23.04 4.95 28.81
CA LEU A 345 -22.63 4.05 29.87
C LEU A 345 -21.61 4.71 30.81
N GLY A 346 -20.64 5.43 30.24
CA GLY A 346 -19.59 6.13 30.97
C GLY A 346 -20.14 7.27 31.82
N VAL A 347 -21.04 8.09 31.25
CA VAL A 347 -21.66 9.22 31.97
C VAL A 347 -22.58 8.72 33.10
N VAL A 348 -23.41 7.69 32.85
CA VAL A 348 -24.29 7.12 33.90
C VAL A 348 -23.46 6.48 35.01
N SER A 349 -22.41 5.75 34.68
CA SER A 349 -21.49 5.17 35.68
C SER A 349 -20.82 6.25 36.52
N ALA A 350 -20.32 7.32 35.90
CA ALA A 350 -19.70 8.45 36.60
C ALA A 350 -20.71 9.18 37.49
N ALA A 351 -21.93 9.42 36.99
CA ALA A 351 -23.02 10.02 37.77
C ALA A 351 -23.33 9.20 39.03
N TYR A 352 -23.44 7.90 38.87
CA TYR A 352 -23.66 7.00 40.01
C TYR A 352 -22.51 7.08 41.03
N LEU A 353 -21.27 7.02 40.58
CA LEU A 353 -20.07 7.04 41.43
C LEU A 353 -19.88 8.37 42.18
N VAL A 354 -20.39 9.51 41.64
CA VAL A 354 -20.24 10.82 42.26
C VAL A 354 -21.45 11.21 43.11
N GLU A 355 -22.67 10.97 42.61
CA GLU A 355 -23.89 11.48 43.24
C GLU A 355 -24.57 10.48 44.18
N CYS A 356 -24.42 9.17 43.92
CA CYS A 356 -25.16 8.13 44.65
C CYS A 356 -24.27 7.22 45.49
N ALA A 357 -23.07 6.91 45.00
CA ALA A 357 -22.18 5.99 45.66
C ALA A 357 -21.38 6.71 46.76
N GLY A 358 -21.54 6.30 48.00
CA GLY A 358 -20.71 6.81 49.11
C GLY A 358 -19.26 6.31 49.03
N ASP A 359 -18.44 6.61 50.06
CA ASP A 359 -17.02 6.21 50.11
C ASP A 359 -16.80 4.77 50.66
N GLY A 360 -17.70 3.86 50.34
CA GLY A 360 -17.66 2.47 50.79
C GLY A 360 -16.53 1.64 50.17
N ARG A 361 -16.19 0.50 50.81
CA ARG A 361 -15.15 -0.43 50.33
C ARG A 361 -15.43 -0.95 48.89
N VAL A 362 -16.71 -1.24 48.59
CA VAL A 362 -17.15 -1.72 47.27
C VAL A 362 -16.93 -0.66 46.18
N VAL A 363 -17.27 0.60 46.47
CA VAL A 363 -17.08 1.71 45.52
C VAL A 363 -15.60 1.94 45.25
N ARG A 364 -14.75 1.84 46.28
CA ARG A 364 -13.29 1.92 46.14
C ARG A 364 -12.76 0.77 45.26
N LEU A 365 -13.27 -0.44 45.46
CA LEU A 365 -12.91 -1.59 44.60
C LEU A 365 -13.30 -1.33 43.15
N ILE A 366 -14.53 -0.87 42.88
CA ILE A 366 -15.01 -0.57 41.52
C ILE A 366 -14.10 0.49 40.85
N ARG A 367 -13.76 1.57 41.55
CA ARG A 367 -12.82 2.58 41.03
C ARG A 367 -11.44 2.02 40.72
N THR A 368 -10.94 1.11 41.60
CA THR A 368 -9.67 0.41 41.35
C THR A 368 -9.77 -0.47 40.12
N CYS A 369 -10.85 -1.22 39.93
CA CYS A 369 -11.07 -2.04 38.74
C CYS A 369 -11.10 -1.18 37.43
N ILE A 370 -11.83 -0.05 37.44
CA ILE A 370 -11.89 0.87 36.31
C ILE A 370 -10.48 1.40 35.98
N ASN A 371 -9.68 1.73 37.00
CA ASN A 371 -8.32 2.21 36.82
C ASN A 371 -7.38 1.15 36.24
N THR A 372 -7.49 -0.08 36.74
CA THR A 372 -6.71 -1.22 36.27
C THR A 372 -7.06 -1.56 34.83
N LEU A 373 -8.36 -1.50 34.48
CA LEU A 373 -8.83 -1.74 33.13
C LEU A 373 -8.23 -0.75 32.12
N ALA A 374 -8.02 0.51 32.51
CA ALA A 374 -7.35 1.50 31.66
C ALA A 374 -5.89 1.16 31.34
N GLY A 375 -5.23 0.33 32.14
CA GLY A 375 -3.85 -0.12 31.96
C GLY A 375 -3.71 -1.43 31.17
N VAL A 376 -4.80 -2.09 30.82
CA VAL A 376 -4.77 -3.36 30.07
C VAL A 376 -4.31 -3.13 28.65
N PRO A 377 -3.38 -3.96 28.10
CA PRO A 377 -2.95 -3.86 26.71
C PRO A 377 -4.13 -4.00 25.73
N SER A 378 -4.15 -3.18 24.67
CA SER A 378 -5.29 -3.14 23.71
C SER A 378 -5.53 -4.48 22.99
N ILE A 379 -4.49 -5.29 22.80
CA ILE A 379 -4.61 -6.62 22.19
C ILE A 379 -5.48 -7.57 23.04
N VAL A 380 -5.43 -7.45 24.38
CA VAL A 380 -6.25 -8.25 25.28
C VAL A 380 -7.73 -7.92 25.10
N PHE A 381 -8.06 -6.65 24.89
CA PHE A 381 -9.43 -6.24 24.52
C PHE A 381 -9.87 -6.87 23.20
N GLY A 382 -8.96 -6.98 22.22
CA GLY A 382 -9.26 -7.64 20.96
C GLY A 382 -9.59 -9.12 21.11
N LEU A 383 -8.78 -9.85 21.87
CA LEU A 383 -9.03 -11.27 22.18
C LEU A 383 -10.31 -11.46 22.99
N PHE A 384 -10.56 -10.61 23.99
CA PHE A 384 -11.82 -10.60 24.73
C PHE A 384 -13.00 -10.31 23.80
N GLY A 385 -12.88 -9.31 22.93
CA GLY A 385 -13.91 -8.94 21.97
C GLY A 385 -14.24 -10.07 21.01
N LEU A 386 -13.23 -10.79 20.53
CA LEU A 386 -13.40 -11.99 19.73
C LEU A 386 -14.19 -13.06 20.50
N ALA A 387 -13.72 -13.43 21.69
CA ALA A 387 -14.34 -14.50 22.48
C ALA A 387 -15.75 -14.13 22.94
N PHE A 388 -15.93 -12.91 23.44
CA PHE A 388 -17.19 -12.49 24.05
C PHE A 388 -18.19 -11.94 23.04
N PHE A 389 -17.81 -10.96 22.21
CA PHE A 389 -18.75 -10.35 21.26
C PHE A 389 -18.95 -11.19 20.00
N VAL A 390 -17.87 -11.60 19.34
CA VAL A 390 -17.98 -12.28 18.04
C VAL A 390 -18.49 -13.70 18.16
N ILE A 391 -17.96 -14.48 19.12
CA ILE A 391 -18.28 -15.92 19.24
C ILE A 391 -19.50 -16.15 20.13
N PHE A 392 -19.63 -15.42 21.23
CA PHE A 392 -20.65 -15.71 22.26
C PHE A 392 -21.88 -14.80 22.17
N LEU A 393 -21.72 -13.47 22.28
CA LEU A 393 -22.84 -12.56 22.51
C LEU A 393 -23.68 -12.32 21.23
N LEU A 394 -23.06 -11.86 20.15
CA LEU A 394 -23.79 -11.48 18.94
C LEU A 394 -24.56 -12.63 18.29
N PRO A 395 -24.03 -13.86 18.21
CA PRO A 395 -24.80 -14.99 17.69
C PRO A 395 -26.05 -15.32 18.52
N LYS A 396 -26.02 -15.10 19.83
CA LYS A 396 -27.21 -15.29 20.69
C LYS A 396 -28.34 -14.32 20.41
N PHE A 397 -28.02 -13.13 19.88
CA PHE A 397 -28.98 -12.12 19.45
C PHE A 397 -29.38 -12.26 17.99
N GLY A 398 -28.99 -13.35 17.31
CA GLY A 398 -29.36 -13.61 15.91
C GLY A 398 -28.49 -12.91 14.87
N PHE A 399 -27.35 -12.32 15.29
CA PHE A 399 -26.38 -11.74 14.35
C PHE A 399 -25.50 -12.83 13.74
N PRO A 400 -25.02 -12.66 12.47
CA PRO A 400 -24.09 -13.61 11.86
C PRO A 400 -22.83 -13.78 12.71
N GLN A 401 -22.36 -15.01 12.81
CA GLN A 401 -21.08 -15.30 13.47
C GLN A 401 -19.94 -14.81 12.59
N GLY A 402 -19.04 -14.03 13.15
CA GLY A 402 -17.86 -13.51 12.44
C GLY A 402 -17.55 -12.06 12.79
N ALA A 403 -16.42 -11.58 12.25
CA ALA A 403 -16.00 -10.20 12.40
C ALA A 403 -17.05 -9.23 11.83
N SER A 404 -17.29 -8.13 12.54
CA SER A 404 -18.27 -7.12 12.13
C SER A 404 -17.95 -5.75 12.71
N ILE A 405 -18.44 -4.69 12.04
CA ILE A 405 -18.34 -3.32 12.55
C ILE A 405 -18.91 -3.25 13.98
N LEU A 406 -20.04 -3.92 14.24
CA LEU A 406 -20.69 -3.91 15.55
C LEU A 406 -19.79 -4.52 16.64
N ALA A 407 -19.19 -5.69 16.36
CA ALA A 407 -18.28 -6.34 17.32
C ALA A 407 -17.04 -5.48 17.60
N GLY A 408 -16.47 -4.86 16.55
CA GLY A 408 -15.36 -3.92 16.69
C GLY A 408 -15.73 -2.68 17.50
N ALA A 409 -16.90 -2.09 17.22
CA ALA A 409 -17.40 -0.92 17.95
C ALA A 409 -17.63 -1.20 19.43
N LEU A 410 -18.23 -2.36 19.78
CA LEU A 410 -18.43 -2.76 21.16
C LEU A 410 -17.09 -2.99 21.89
N THR A 411 -16.13 -3.63 21.21
CA THR A 411 -14.78 -3.86 21.75
C THR A 411 -14.03 -2.56 21.99
N LEU A 412 -14.03 -1.64 21.01
CA LEU A 412 -13.43 -0.32 21.18
C LEU A 412 -14.17 0.52 22.22
N GLY A 413 -15.50 0.42 22.27
CA GLY A 413 -16.32 1.07 23.29
C GLY A 413 -15.90 0.67 24.69
N LEU A 414 -15.66 -0.63 24.92
CA LEU A 414 -15.13 -1.15 26.19
C LEU A 414 -13.71 -0.61 26.50
N LEU A 415 -12.85 -0.51 25.50
CA LEU A 415 -11.49 0.00 25.65
C LEU A 415 -11.48 1.49 26.06
N VAL A 416 -12.38 2.30 25.52
CA VAL A 416 -12.45 3.74 25.81
C VAL A 416 -13.34 4.07 27.01
N LEU A 417 -14.16 3.13 27.46
CA LEU A 417 -15.10 3.31 28.58
C LEU A 417 -14.44 3.85 29.86
N PRO A 418 -13.29 3.33 30.34
CA PRO A 418 -12.62 3.84 31.52
C PRO A 418 -12.23 5.31 31.40
N ILE A 419 -11.81 5.75 30.20
CA ILE A 419 -11.43 7.13 29.93
C ILE A 419 -12.64 8.06 30.07
N ILE A 420 -13.78 7.65 29.49
CA ILE A 420 -15.03 8.40 29.54
C ILE A 420 -15.56 8.46 30.98
N ILE A 421 -15.53 7.34 31.72
CA ILE A 421 -15.95 7.34 33.13
C ILE A 421 -15.11 8.31 33.94
N ARG A 422 -13.79 8.26 33.83
CA ARG A 422 -12.87 9.13 34.58
C ARG A 422 -13.06 10.60 34.27
N ALA A 423 -13.07 10.95 32.97
CA ALA A 423 -13.26 12.33 32.54
C ALA A 423 -14.63 12.87 32.96
N SER A 424 -15.68 12.03 32.92
CA SER A 424 -17.01 12.40 33.36
C SER A 424 -17.09 12.55 34.89
N GLU A 425 -16.45 11.65 35.66
CA GLU A 425 -16.37 11.74 37.14
C GLU A 425 -15.70 13.07 37.56
N GLU A 426 -14.57 13.42 36.93
CA GLU A 426 -13.85 14.67 37.21
C GLU A 426 -14.66 15.90 36.80
N ALA A 427 -15.31 15.87 35.63
CA ALA A 427 -16.17 16.93 35.15
C ALA A 427 -17.38 17.17 36.10
N ILE A 428 -18.03 16.10 36.58
CA ILE A 428 -19.16 16.21 37.51
C ILE A 428 -18.69 16.75 38.87
N ARG A 429 -17.51 16.33 39.35
CA ARG A 429 -16.92 16.84 40.61
C ARG A 429 -16.50 18.30 40.53
N SER A 430 -16.13 18.79 39.35
CA SER A 430 -15.71 20.19 39.14
C SER A 430 -16.87 21.18 39.18
N VAL A 431 -18.13 20.72 39.17
CA VAL A 431 -19.32 21.58 39.29
C VAL A 431 -19.40 22.13 40.71
N PRO A 432 -19.46 23.45 40.94
CA PRO A 432 -19.55 24.03 42.26
C PRO A 432 -20.75 23.46 43.08
N PRO A 433 -20.55 23.05 44.34
CA PRO A 433 -21.63 22.48 45.18
C PRO A 433 -22.80 23.44 45.39
N THR A 434 -22.54 24.74 45.36
CA THR A 434 -23.57 25.80 45.48
C THR A 434 -24.66 25.71 44.41
N TYR A 435 -24.35 25.24 43.21
CA TYR A 435 -25.36 25.04 42.16
C TYR A 435 -26.34 23.92 42.50
N LYS A 436 -25.81 22.85 43.08
CA LYS A 436 -26.61 21.68 43.52
C LYS A 436 -27.48 22.06 44.72
N GLU A 437 -26.89 22.76 45.72
CA GLU A 437 -27.59 23.22 46.92
C GLU A 437 -28.73 24.17 46.55
N ALA A 438 -28.49 25.14 45.64
CA ALA A 438 -29.54 26.04 45.19
C ALA A 438 -30.72 25.30 44.52
N ALA A 439 -30.44 24.31 43.65
CA ALA A 439 -31.49 23.54 42.99
C ALA A 439 -32.29 22.68 43.99
N LEU A 440 -31.62 22.08 44.97
CA LEU A 440 -32.29 21.30 46.04
C LEU A 440 -33.12 22.17 46.96
N ALA A 441 -32.65 23.40 47.30
CA ALA A 441 -33.38 24.37 48.09
C ALA A 441 -34.69 24.85 47.43
N LEU A 442 -34.70 24.88 46.07
CA LEU A 442 -35.91 25.13 45.29
C LEU A 442 -36.84 23.90 45.14
N GLY A 443 -36.55 22.79 45.83
CA GLY A 443 -37.40 21.58 45.87
C GLY A 443 -37.15 20.61 44.73
N ALA A 444 -36.04 20.74 43.96
CA ALA A 444 -35.72 19.76 42.93
C ALA A 444 -35.32 18.40 43.56
N SER A 445 -35.77 17.30 42.98
CA SER A 445 -35.29 15.96 43.37
C SER A 445 -33.81 15.80 42.91
N ARG A 446 -33.07 14.88 43.54
CA ARG A 446 -31.64 14.60 43.21
C ARG A 446 -31.46 14.31 41.71
N LEU A 447 -32.33 13.49 41.11
CA LEU A 447 -32.28 13.17 39.70
C LEU A 447 -32.54 14.40 38.84
N ARG A 448 -33.55 15.21 39.21
CA ARG A 448 -33.87 16.45 38.47
C ARG A 448 -32.71 17.45 38.57
N CYS A 449 -32.14 17.65 39.77
CA CYS A 449 -30.96 18.49 39.97
C CYS A 449 -29.77 18.02 39.10
N PHE A 450 -29.52 16.69 39.08
CA PHE A 450 -28.46 16.14 38.24
C PHE A 450 -28.67 16.44 36.75
N VAL A 451 -29.85 16.11 36.20
CA VAL A 451 -30.14 16.24 34.74
C VAL A 451 -30.22 17.68 34.31
N THR A 452 -30.79 18.59 35.13
CA THR A 452 -31.05 19.98 34.72
C THR A 452 -29.96 20.96 35.12
N VAL A 453 -29.12 20.64 36.09
CA VAL A 453 -28.09 21.56 36.62
C VAL A 453 -26.70 20.95 36.51
N THR A 454 -26.47 19.80 37.13
CA THR A 454 -25.12 19.23 37.23
C THR A 454 -24.61 18.73 35.89
N LEU A 455 -25.40 17.94 35.16
CA LEU A 455 -24.99 17.37 33.85
C LEU A 455 -24.72 18.45 32.79
N PRO A 456 -25.58 19.47 32.57
CA PRO A 456 -25.28 20.55 31.67
C PRO A 456 -24.02 21.33 32.05
N ALA A 457 -23.83 21.64 33.35
CA ALA A 457 -22.63 22.34 33.81
C ALA A 457 -21.34 21.52 33.62
N ALA A 458 -21.40 20.19 33.77
CA ALA A 458 -20.29 19.27 33.57
C ALA A 458 -20.02 18.95 32.08
N LEU A 459 -20.96 19.21 31.17
CA LEU A 459 -20.92 18.80 29.77
C LEU A 459 -19.63 19.22 29.02
N PRO A 460 -19.09 20.44 29.19
CA PRO A 460 -17.83 20.83 28.55
C PRO A 460 -16.64 19.95 28.97
N GLY A 461 -16.61 19.50 30.24
CA GLY A 461 -15.58 18.59 30.75
C GLY A 461 -15.77 17.17 30.21
N ILE A 462 -17.00 16.66 30.18
CA ILE A 462 -17.34 15.36 29.61
C ILE A 462 -16.94 15.29 28.14
N LEU A 463 -17.24 16.34 27.35
CA LEU A 463 -16.84 16.43 25.95
C LEU A 463 -15.32 16.40 25.75
N THR A 464 -14.52 16.86 26.72
CA THR A 464 -13.05 16.70 26.67
C THR A 464 -12.64 15.23 26.74
N GLY A 465 -13.29 14.44 27.61
CA GLY A 465 -13.10 13.00 27.68
C GLY A 465 -13.51 12.28 26.38
N VAL A 466 -14.59 12.73 25.75
CA VAL A 466 -15.02 12.21 24.44
C VAL A 466 -13.98 12.47 23.35
N ILE A 467 -13.40 13.68 23.29
CA ILE A 467 -12.35 14.03 22.32
C ILE A 467 -11.14 13.10 22.45
N LEU A 468 -10.68 12.85 23.68
CA LEU A 468 -9.58 11.92 23.94
C LEU A 468 -9.93 10.49 23.53
N SER A 469 -11.17 10.06 23.80
CA SER A 469 -11.66 8.73 23.45
C SER A 469 -11.80 8.53 21.93
N VAL A 470 -12.26 9.54 21.19
CA VAL A 470 -12.33 9.52 19.71
C VAL A 470 -10.94 9.34 19.10
N SER A 471 -9.97 10.14 19.55
CA SER A 471 -8.59 10.04 19.07
C SER A 471 -7.98 8.67 19.30
N ARG A 472 -8.25 8.09 20.46
CA ARG A 472 -7.77 6.75 20.81
C ARG A 472 -8.46 5.68 19.95
N ALA A 473 -9.80 5.68 19.90
CA ALA A 473 -10.57 4.68 19.17
C ALA A 473 -10.23 4.64 17.67
N ALA A 474 -10.07 5.81 17.04
CA ALA A 474 -9.77 5.92 15.60
C ALA A 474 -8.39 5.37 15.22
N GLY A 475 -7.42 5.40 16.14
CA GLY A 475 -6.05 4.93 15.89
C GLY A 475 -5.76 3.50 16.32
N GLU A 476 -6.71 2.80 16.97
CA GLU A 476 -6.47 1.46 17.50
C GLU A 476 -6.54 0.39 16.40
N THR A 477 -5.49 -0.44 16.32
CA THR A 477 -5.38 -1.54 15.35
C THR A 477 -5.65 -2.89 15.97
N ALA A 478 -5.04 -3.18 17.14
CA ALA A 478 -5.04 -4.50 17.74
C ALA A 478 -6.44 -5.05 18.10
N PRO A 479 -7.37 -4.29 18.70
CA PRO A 479 -8.72 -4.77 18.96
C PRO A 479 -9.51 -5.07 17.68
N ILE A 480 -9.33 -4.23 16.65
CA ILE A 480 -10.05 -4.32 15.39
C ILE A 480 -9.61 -5.55 14.59
N LEU A 481 -8.32 -5.91 14.66
CA LEU A 481 -7.74 -7.07 13.99
C LEU A 481 -8.55 -8.36 14.22
N PHE A 482 -9.05 -8.57 15.44
CA PHE A 482 -9.77 -9.79 15.82
C PHE A 482 -11.28 -9.68 15.68
N THR A 483 -11.83 -8.46 15.64
CA THR A 483 -13.29 -8.25 15.82
C THR A 483 -13.99 -7.66 14.61
N ALA A 484 -13.28 -6.95 13.75
CA ALA A 484 -13.92 -6.21 12.65
C ALA A 484 -13.15 -6.22 11.33
N ALA A 485 -11.83 -6.47 11.35
CA ALA A 485 -10.97 -6.13 10.23
C ALA A 485 -11.01 -7.12 9.08
N VAL A 486 -10.97 -6.57 7.86
CA VAL A 486 -10.58 -7.23 6.62
C VAL A 486 -9.54 -6.36 5.90
N ALA A 487 -8.67 -7.01 5.11
CA ALA A 487 -7.58 -6.30 4.46
C ALA A 487 -8.05 -5.40 3.32
N ILE A 488 -9.07 -5.81 2.58
CA ILE A 488 -9.62 -5.10 1.44
C ILE A 488 -11.13 -5.19 1.49
N GLY A 489 -11.81 -4.08 1.28
CA GLY A 489 -13.26 -4.00 1.22
C GLY A 489 -13.72 -3.00 0.17
N SER A 490 -15.01 -3.02 -0.10
CA SER A 490 -15.69 -2.01 -0.90
C SER A 490 -16.56 -1.13 -0.02
N THR A 491 -16.85 0.08 -0.48
CA THR A 491 -17.75 0.98 0.21
C THR A 491 -19.18 0.41 0.17
N ALA A 492 -19.66 -0.08 1.33
CA ALA A 492 -21.06 -0.52 1.44
C ALA A 492 -21.99 0.68 1.61
N TRP A 493 -22.94 0.81 0.71
CA TRP A 493 -23.98 1.83 0.80
C TRP A 493 -25.37 1.21 0.87
N PRO A 494 -26.26 1.62 1.78
CA PRO A 494 -26.05 2.62 2.83
C PRO A 494 -25.16 2.09 3.98
N PRO A 495 -24.45 2.97 4.70
CA PRO A 495 -23.46 2.56 5.72
C PRO A 495 -24.00 1.62 6.81
N TRP A 496 -25.27 1.78 7.21
CA TRP A 496 -25.90 0.92 8.22
C TRP A 496 -26.11 -0.53 7.77
N SER A 497 -26.12 -0.81 6.46
CA SER A 497 -26.18 -2.19 5.95
C SER A 497 -24.88 -2.94 6.18
N ALA A 498 -23.77 -2.21 6.44
CA ALA A 498 -22.46 -2.78 6.69
C ALA A 498 -22.22 -3.13 8.16
N VAL A 499 -23.06 -2.69 9.12
CA VAL A 499 -22.80 -2.82 10.57
C VAL A 499 -22.57 -4.27 11.01
N THR A 500 -23.22 -5.22 10.34
CA THR A 500 -23.06 -6.67 10.61
C THR A 500 -21.99 -7.35 9.77
N LYS A 501 -21.29 -6.59 8.93
CA LYS A 501 -20.21 -7.10 8.05
C LYS A 501 -18.84 -6.63 8.55
N PRO A 502 -17.78 -7.36 8.21
CA PRO A 502 -16.42 -6.88 8.44
C PRO A 502 -16.11 -5.66 7.56
N THR A 503 -15.15 -4.85 7.97
CA THR A 503 -14.75 -3.64 7.25
C THR A 503 -13.24 -3.44 7.29
N CYS A 504 -12.70 -2.72 6.30
CA CYS A 504 -11.35 -2.21 6.36
C CYS A 504 -11.30 -0.90 7.18
N THR A 505 -10.17 -0.65 7.82
CA THR A 505 -9.91 0.59 8.56
C THR A 505 -8.52 1.10 8.22
N LEU A 506 -8.32 2.43 8.28
CA LEU A 506 -7.03 3.06 7.97
C LEU A 506 -5.88 2.50 8.80
N ALA A 507 -6.09 2.30 10.10
CA ALA A 507 -5.09 1.75 11.00
C ALA A 507 -4.72 0.31 10.64
N TYR A 508 -5.72 -0.55 10.38
CA TYR A 508 -5.47 -1.94 10.05
C TYR A 508 -4.87 -2.12 8.64
N SER A 509 -5.41 -1.43 7.63
CA SER A 509 -4.90 -1.53 6.26
C SER A 509 -3.46 -1.00 6.15
N SER A 510 -3.13 0.10 6.84
CA SER A 510 -1.75 0.59 6.94
C SER A 510 -0.80 -0.43 7.58
N TYR A 511 -1.24 -1.07 8.67
CA TYR A 511 -0.50 -2.15 9.33
C TYR A 511 -0.32 -3.36 8.39
N HIS A 512 -1.38 -3.78 7.71
CA HIS A 512 -1.36 -4.91 6.79
C HIS A 512 -0.36 -4.72 5.64
N ILE A 513 -0.29 -3.51 5.07
CA ILE A 513 0.73 -3.18 4.06
C ILE A 513 2.14 -3.20 4.67
N ALA A 514 2.31 -2.64 5.87
CA ALA A 514 3.61 -2.53 6.53
C ALA A 514 4.24 -3.90 6.87
N VAL A 515 3.41 -4.87 7.27
CA VAL A 515 3.87 -6.22 7.64
C VAL A 515 4.03 -7.13 6.43
N GLY A 516 3.37 -6.83 5.31
CA GLY A 516 3.51 -7.58 4.08
C GLY A 516 4.77 -7.17 3.30
N ASP A 517 5.89 -7.89 3.44
CA ASP A 517 7.19 -7.57 2.83
C ASP A 517 7.10 -7.18 1.34
N ARG A 518 6.30 -7.89 0.56
CA ARG A 518 6.10 -7.60 -0.87
C ARG A 518 5.27 -6.34 -1.10
N LEU A 519 4.21 -6.13 -0.31
CA LEU A 519 3.32 -4.98 -0.46
C LEU A 519 4.00 -3.69 -0.04
N ALA A 520 4.76 -3.69 1.05
CA ALA A 520 5.51 -2.53 1.53
C ALA A 520 6.49 -2.00 0.47
N ALA A 521 7.14 -2.89 -0.28
CA ALA A 521 8.06 -2.52 -1.35
C ALA A 521 7.34 -2.01 -2.62
N LEU A 522 6.15 -2.54 -2.93
CA LEU A 522 5.41 -2.21 -4.15
C LEU A 522 4.59 -0.94 -4.03
N VAL A 523 3.92 -0.72 -2.88
CA VAL A 523 2.98 0.38 -2.68
C VAL A 523 3.29 1.26 -1.44
N PRO A 524 4.54 1.73 -1.27
CA PRO A 524 4.91 2.53 -0.09
C PRO A 524 4.12 3.85 -0.01
N HIS A 525 3.73 4.44 -1.14
CA HIS A 525 2.90 5.62 -1.20
C HIS A 525 1.52 5.41 -0.56
N ASN A 526 0.90 4.23 -0.72
CA ASN A 526 -0.39 3.93 -0.09
C ASN A 526 -0.26 3.72 1.41
N GLN A 527 0.80 3.06 1.87
CA GLN A 527 1.07 2.92 3.30
C GLN A 527 1.16 4.30 3.98
N TYR A 528 2.03 5.18 3.47
CA TYR A 528 2.17 6.53 4.01
C TYR A 528 0.92 7.39 3.76
N GLY A 529 0.22 7.19 2.64
CA GLY A 529 -1.04 7.84 2.32
C GLY A 529 -2.15 7.50 3.33
N MET A 530 -2.28 6.24 3.73
CA MET A 530 -3.23 5.81 4.78
C MET A 530 -2.89 6.41 6.14
N VAL A 531 -1.59 6.43 6.52
CA VAL A 531 -1.13 7.06 7.77
C VAL A 531 -1.43 8.56 7.75
N MET A 532 -1.12 9.26 6.67
CA MET A 532 -1.45 10.68 6.50
C MET A 532 -2.96 10.91 6.61
N THR A 533 -3.76 10.08 5.93
CA THR A 533 -5.22 10.18 5.95
C THR A 533 -5.77 9.95 7.36
N LEU A 534 -5.22 8.98 8.11
CA LEU A 534 -5.60 8.71 9.50
C LEU A 534 -5.30 9.93 10.39
N ILE A 535 -4.11 10.53 10.27
CA ILE A 535 -3.72 11.73 11.01
C ILE A 535 -4.68 12.88 10.70
N LEU A 536 -4.97 13.11 9.41
CA LEU A 536 -5.90 14.16 8.98
C LEU A 536 -7.32 13.89 9.49
N LEU A 537 -7.80 12.65 9.41
CA LEU A 537 -9.11 12.26 9.90
C LEU A 537 -9.26 12.52 11.40
N VAL A 538 -8.29 12.06 12.21
CA VAL A 538 -8.28 12.29 13.66
C VAL A 538 -8.21 13.78 13.98
N LEU A 539 -7.41 14.54 13.24
CA LEU A 539 -7.33 16.00 13.41
C LEU A 539 -8.68 16.69 13.11
N ILE A 540 -9.33 16.30 12.01
CA ILE A 540 -10.66 16.84 11.63
C ILE A 540 -11.70 16.50 12.71
N LEU A 541 -11.73 15.25 13.17
CA LEU A 541 -12.65 14.81 14.22
C LEU A 541 -12.42 15.57 15.53
N ASN A 542 -11.16 15.79 15.92
CA ASN A 542 -10.82 16.55 17.11
C ASN A 542 -11.21 18.02 16.99
N ILE A 543 -10.94 18.66 15.85
CA ILE A 543 -11.35 20.04 15.59
C ILE A 543 -12.88 20.16 15.66
N ALA A 544 -13.62 19.25 15.00
CA ALA A 544 -15.07 19.23 15.04
C ALA A 544 -15.59 19.11 16.49
N ALA A 545 -15.03 18.19 17.27
CA ALA A 545 -15.42 17.98 18.67
C ALA A 545 -15.07 19.18 19.56
N ILE A 546 -13.92 19.84 19.36
CA ILE A 546 -13.54 21.09 20.04
C ILE A 546 -14.52 22.21 19.71
N LEU A 547 -14.92 22.35 18.45
CA LEU A 547 -15.91 23.35 18.03
C LEU A 547 -17.28 23.11 18.69
N VAL A 548 -17.74 21.84 18.72
CA VAL A 548 -18.96 21.45 19.44
C VAL A 548 -18.86 21.81 20.91
N ARG A 549 -17.75 21.42 21.56
CA ARG A 549 -17.50 21.75 22.98
C ARG A 549 -17.54 23.25 23.22
N SER A 550 -16.89 24.06 22.38
CA SER A 550 -16.84 25.51 22.55
C SER A 550 -18.22 26.16 22.39
N ARG A 551 -19.03 25.67 21.42
CA ARG A 551 -20.42 26.16 21.23
C ARG A 551 -21.32 25.81 22.42
N VAL A 552 -21.21 24.58 22.93
CA VAL A 552 -21.96 24.16 24.12
C VAL A 552 -21.56 24.99 25.34
N ALA A 553 -20.26 25.19 25.56
CA ALA A 553 -19.77 26.00 26.67
C ALA A 553 -20.23 27.47 26.62
N LYS A 554 -20.25 28.10 25.42
CA LYS A 554 -20.77 29.46 25.23
C LYS A 554 -22.27 29.54 25.52
N ARG A 555 -23.10 28.61 25.00
CA ARG A 555 -24.54 28.58 25.29
C ARG A 555 -24.87 28.44 26.77
N LEU A 556 -24.09 27.66 27.50
CA LEU A 556 -24.28 27.44 28.94
C LEU A 556 -23.85 28.66 29.78
N ARG A 557 -22.96 29.52 29.29
CA ARG A 557 -22.54 30.77 29.93
C ARG A 557 -23.45 31.96 29.62
N GLY A 558 -24.46 31.77 28.76
CA GLY A 558 -25.38 32.84 28.37
C GLY A 558 -24.76 33.85 27.38
N GLN A 559 -23.70 33.47 26.67
CA GLN A 559 -23.01 34.27 25.63
C GLN A 559 -23.32 33.78 24.23
#